data_5457ca1a42c2b45028fd5b089633adaf
#
_entry.id   5457ca1a42c2b45028fd5b089633adaf
#
_cell.length_a   1.000
_cell.length_b   1.000
_cell.length_c   1.000
_cell.angle_alpha   90.00
_cell.angle_beta   90.00
_cell.angle_gamma   90.00
#
_symmetry.space_group_name_H-M   'P 1'
#
loop_
_entity.id
_entity.type
_entity.pdbx_description
1 polymer ?
#
loop_
_entity_poly.entity_id
_entity_poly.type
_entity_poly.pdbx_seq_one_letter_code
_entity_poly.pdbx_strand_id
1 'polypeptide(L)'
;LKKFIIILPLLLIIGGMVIVLKNMKSESSSVIPKTTVSSAYDVERLATQEKTSSDMMKTYKKGNYSLTHPYIIKDPYNVAPLTTLVMFKTKEKTKITITVEGKDTESTITKTISDFKTEHEIPIIGLYADYNNTVKIKSEAEDGTVKTKELRIETESLPEDFLQNEVVKANKEKMEDGLTFIESSFGYGYAVDNNGDVRWFSSLPIHATFKRLKNGNVLYVTKKDKQYNEILEMDMLGKLSNAYTIQPQTYTNSDVIHHDLIEMPNGNLLATVNSDEKYIEDIIVEIDRQTGEVVHTIDLKDILPENFYMEYDGPSGEDGEVDWFHLNAIVYDESDDSLIISGRHQDTVMKIDYSTSKIKWILADHEDWPNSYKKFLLTENGKDFKYNAGQHAPMILPDQDNNSDTLDILLFDNNNVISRGNKTESQKYSRAVQYRINEKTRTVKEVWSYGESRGKDFFSSIVGNAVYQNSTGNRLITSGYILGENDSAESRVVEVTNDSNANVVFELKITGFEQGSHRQVYRAWRGSLYPDLWEFKLDY
;
A
#
# COMPACT_ATOMS: atom_id res chain seq x y z
N LEU A 1 57.73 -16.22 42.55
CA LEU A 1 57.72 -15.00 43.37
C LEU A 1 57.11 -13.86 42.63
N LYS A 2 56.08 -13.24 43.27
CA LYS A 2 55.42 -11.95 43.01
C LYS A 2 54.68 -11.77 41.72
N LYS A 3 53.34 -12.05 41.80
CA LYS A 3 52.28 -11.44 41.01
C LYS A 3 52.15 -9.97 41.40
N PHE A 4 52.24 -9.06 40.47
CA PHE A 4 51.71 -7.71 40.61
C PHE A 4 50.52 -7.57 39.67
N ILE A 5 49.34 -7.37 40.25
CA ILE A 5 48.09 -7.07 39.58
C ILE A 5 48.09 -5.58 39.34
N ILE A 6 48.00 -5.17 38.07
CA ILE A 6 47.73 -3.79 37.67
C ILE A 6 46.21 -3.63 37.63
N ILE A 7 45.66 -3.07 38.71
CA ILE A 7 44.30 -2.54 38.76
C ILE A 7 44.42 -1.02 38.92
N LEU A 8 44.54 -0.30 37.81
CA LEU A 8 44.21 1.15 37.72
C LEU A 8 44.34 1.60 36.26
N PRO A 9 43.28 1.57 35.46
CA PRO A 9 42.71 2.82 34.92
C PRO A 9 41.20 2.79 34.67
N LEU A 10 40.43 1.88 35.28
CA LEU A 10 38.97 1.82 34.97
C LEU A 10 38.11 2.86 35.70
N LEU A 11 38.65 3.52 36.73
CA LEU A 11 37.89 4.50 37.54
C LEU A 11 37.94 5.92 37.01
N LEU A 12 38.83 6.23 36.08
CA LEU A 12 38.92 7.58 35.47
C LEU A 12 38.02 7.76 34.24
N ILE A 13 37.61 6.67 33.58
CA ILE A 13 36.71 6.72 32.40
C ILE A 13 35.26 6.87 32.84
N ILE A 14 34.85 6.32 33.97
CA ILE A 14 33.48 6.43 34.50
C ILE A 14 33.23 7.84 35.07
N GLY A 15 34.22 8.48 35.65
CA GLY A 15 34.12 9.88 36.14
C GLY A 15 33.98 10.92 35.03
N GLY A 16 34.63 10.69 33.88
CA GLY A 16 34.55 11.57 32.71
C GLY A 16 33.23 11.47 31.98
N MET A 17 32.61 10.29 31.92
CA MET A 17 31.33 10.07 31.26
C MET A 17 30.13 10.64 32.05
N VAL A 18 30.22 10.65 33.38
CA VAL A 18 29.18 11.23 34.26
C VAL A 18 29.21 12.77 34.23
N ILE A 19 30.38 13.38 34.01
CA ILE A 19 30.50 14.85 33.91
C ILE A 19 30.07 15.38 32.54
N VAL A 20 30.26 14.60 31.45
CA VAL A 20 29.76 14.96 30.09
C VAL A 20 28.23 14.83 30.01
N LEU A 21 27.64 13.82 30.69
CA LEU A 21 26.18 13.67 30.73
C LEU A 21 25.47 14.71 31.62
N LYS A 22 26.20 15.40 32.53
CA LYS A 22 25.61 16.46 33.37
C LYS A 22 25.58 17.84 32.72
N ASN A 23 26.35 18.06 31.67
CA ASN A 23 26.39 19.34 30.95
C ASN A 23 25.66 19.34 29.59
N MET A 24 25.01 18.24 29.22
CA MET A 24 24.08 18.16 28.08
C MET A 24 22.61 18.24 28.51
N LYS A 25 22.30 19.03 29.52
CA LYS A 25 20.96 19.58 29.68
C LYS A 25 20.89 20.91 28.92
N SER A 26 20.90 20.86 27.60
CA SER A 26 20.30 21.91 26.81
C SER A 26 18.80 21.68 26.86
N GLU A 27 18.08 22.69 27.15
CA GLU A 27 16.63 22.80 27.14
C GLU A 27 16.07 22.42 25.77
N SER A 28 15.82 21.13 25.53
CA SER A 28 14.75 20.75 24.64
C SER A 28 13.49 20.79 25.50
N SER A 29 12.67 21.79 25.34
CA SER A 29 11.27 21.68 25.71
C SER A 29 10.72 20.48 24.93
N SER A 30 10.70 19.32 25.56
CA SER A 30 9.93 18.19 25.08
C SER A 30 8.47 18.64 25.17
N VAL A 31 7.95 19.14 24.05
CA VAL A 31 6.50 19.20 23.85
C VAL A 31 6.08 17.74 23.86
N ILE A 32 5.50 17.28 24.94
CA ILE A 32 4.85 15.98 25.03
C ILE A 32 3.81 15.99 23.90
N PRO A 33 3.85 15.05 22.96
CA PRO A 33 2.83 14.99 21.92
C PRO A 33 1.45 14.97 22.56
N LYS A 34 0.55 15.82 22.09
CA LYS A 34 -0.84 15.90 22.57
C LYS A 34 -1.65 14.63 22.28
N THR A 35 -1.17 13.78 21.38
CA THR A 35 -1.89 12.61 20.94
C THR A 35 -1.53 11.38 21.75
N THR A 36 -2.55 10.62 22.11
CA THR A 36 -2.45 9.37 22.88
C THR A 36 -2.16 8.14 22.01
N VAL A 37 -1.86 8.33 20.71
CA VAL A 37 -1.59 7.21 19.81
C VAL A 37 -0.22 6.61 20.12
N SER A 38 -0.19 5.30 20.35
CA SER A 38 1.04 4.54 20.54
C SER A 38 1.02 3.27 19.70
N SER A 39 2.18 2.72 19.39
CA SER A 39 2.35 1.47 18.68
C SER A 39 3.42 0.60 19.31
N ALA A 40 3.37 -0.69 19.02
CA ALA A 40 4.36 -1.66 19.45
C ALA A 40 4.41 -2.86 18.50
N TYR A 41 5.51 -3.62 18.53
CA TYR A 41 5.56 -4.92 17.85
C TYR A 41 4.48 -5.88 18.35
N ASP A 42 3.85 -6.62 17.43
CA ASP A 42 3.06 -7.79 17.76
C ASP A 42 3.98 -9.01 17.98
N VAL A 43 4.58 -9.08 19.15
CA VAL A 43 5.53 -10.14 19.51
C VAL A 43 4.88 -11.53 19.54
N GLU A 44 3.59 -11.63 19.85
CA GLU A 44 2.87 -12.90 19.89
C GLU A 44 2.66 -13.47 18.49
N ARG A 45 2.23 -12.62 17.55
CA ARG A 45 2.07 -13.01 16.15
C ARG A 45 3.41 -13.42 15.53
N LEU A 46 4.46 -12.65 15.75
CA LEU A 46 5.80 -12.97 15.27
C LEU A 46 6.32 -14.28 15.85
N ALA A 47 6.17 -14.52 17.16
CA ALA A 47 6.58 -15.76 17.82
C ALA A 47 5.79 -16.98 17.30
N THR A 48 4.51 -16.82 17.02
CA THR A 48 3.67 -17.89 16.44
C THR A 48 4.19 -18.28 15.06
N GLN A 49 4.55 -17.31 14.24
CA GLN A 49 5.07 -17.56 12.91
C GLN A 49 6.48 -18.17 12.95
N GLU A 50 7.37 -17.69 13.82
CA GLU A 50 8.71 -18.27 14.03
C GLU A 50 8.59 -19.75 14.41
N LYS A 51 7.65 -20.08 15.29
CA LYS A 51 7.35 -21.49 15.63
C LYS A 51 6.94 -22.28 14.41
N THR A 52 6.07 -21.75 13.55
CA THR A 52 5.61 -22.41 12.32
C THR A 52 6.80 -22.67 11.38
N SER A 53 7.65 -21.68 11.13
CA SER A 53 8.88 -21.83 10.33
C SER A 53 9.82 -22.90 10.92
N SER A 54 10.04 -22.86 12.25
CA SER A 54 10.88 -23.84 12.95
C SER A 54 10.35 -25.26 12.84
N ASP A 55 9.04 -25.48 12.95
CA ASP A 55 8.42 -26.81 12.85
C ASP A 55 8.50 -27.35 11.41
N MET A 56 8.32 -26.52 10.37
CA MET A 56 8.58 -26.90 8.98
C MET A 56 10.03 -27.29 8.76
N MET A 57 10.97 -26.49 9.26
CA MET A 57 12.42 -26.78 9.13
C MET A 57 12.82 -28.06 9.88
N LYS A 58 12.30 -28.31 11.08
CA LYS A 58 12.54 -29.56 11.83
C LYS A 58 12.06 -30.79 11.06
N THR A 59 10.89 -30.69 10.40
CA THR A 59 10.36 -31.76 9.58
C THR A 59 11.23 -31.99 8.35
N TYR A 60 11.62 -30.93 7.67
CA TYR A 60 12.52 -30.98 6.53
C TYR A 60 13.88 -31.62 6.88
N LYS A 61 14.51 -31.20 7.97
CA LYS A 61 15.83 -31.72 8.41
C LYS A 61 15.79 -33.22 8.78
N LYS A 62 14.66 -33.73 9.26
CA LYS A 62 14.48 -35.15 9.61
C LYS A 62 14.24 -36.03 8.39
N GLY A 63 13.73 -35.48 7.30
CA GLY A 63 13.39 -36.22 6.07
C GLY A 63 14.56 -36.31 5.09
N ASN A 64 14.42 -37.22 4.13
CA ASN A 64 15.36 -37.34 3.01
C ASN A 64 14.68 -36.85 1.72
N TYR A 65 14.56 -35.55 1.62
CA TYR A 65 13.86 -34.90 0.50
C TYR A 65 14.81 -34.58 -0.65
N SER A 66 14.41 -34.90 -1.86
CA SER A 66 15.16 -34.67 -3.09
C SER A 66 14.25 -34.01 -4.14
N LEU A 67 14.82 -33.57 -5.26
CA LEU A 67 14.02 -33.02 -6.38
C LEU A 67 12.92 -33.97 -6.85
N THR A 68 13.18 -35.30 -6.80
CA THR A 68 12.17 -36.33 -7.20
C THR A 68 11.09 -36.57 -6.14
N HIS A 69 11.40 -36.32 -4.88
CA HIS A 69 10.53 -36.50 -3.71
C HIS A 69 10.68 -35.28 -2.77
N PRO A 70 10.18 -34.11 -3.18
CA PRO A 70 10.32 -32.90 -2.37
C PRO A 70 9.37 -32.90 -1.17
N TYR A 71 9.70 -32.11 -0.16
CA TYR A 71 8.78 -31.75 0.90
C TYR A 71 7.90 -30.60 0.40
N ILE A 72 6.58 -30.79 0.43
CA ILE A 72 5.59 -29.88 -0.12
C ILE A 72 4.64 -29.43 0.98
N ILE A 73 4.50 -28.12 1.16
CA ILE A 73 3.65 -27.50 2.18
C ILE A 73 2.75 -26.49 1.49
N LYS A 74 1.46 -26.79 1.38
CA LYS A 74 0.46 -25.85 0.86
C LYS A 74 0.16 -24.81 1.91
N ASP A 75 -0.05 -23.55 1.51
CA ASP A 75 -0.37 -22.42 2.39
C ASP A 75 0.43 -22.44 3.71
N PRO A 76 1.77 -22.32 3.65
CA PRO A 76 2.65 -22.65 4.78
C PRO A 76 2.40 -21.81 6.04
N TYR A 77 1.78 -20.65 5.89
CA TYR A 77 1.48 -19.73 7.00
C TYR A 77 -0.02 -19.53 7.26
N ASN A 78 -0.89 -20.27 6.55
CA ASN A 78 -2.35 -20.13 6.61
C ASN A 78 -2.85 -18.72 6.28
N VAL A 79 -2.18 -18.05 5.34
CA VAL A 79 -2.48 -16.65 4.93
C VAL A 79 -2.69 -16.54 3.43
N ALA A 80 -1.99 -17.36 2.63
CA ALA A 80 -2.00 -17.27 1.17
C ALA A 80 -2.35 -18.60 0.52
N PRO A 81 -3.63 -19.00 0.44
CA PRO A 81 -4.07 -20.34 0.05
C PRO A 81 -3.65 -20.79 -1.36
N LEU A 82 -3.38 -19.85 -2.28
CA LEU A 82 -2.90 -20.16 -3.63
C LEU A 82 -1.37 -20.21 -3.74
N THR A 83 -0.71 -20.63 -2.65
CA THR A 83 0.75 -20.75 -2.59
C THR A 83 1.21 -22.09 -2.01
N THR A 84 2.45 -22.43 -2.26
CA THR A 84 3.06 -23.68 -1.76
C THR A 84 4.56 -23.45 -1.54
N LEU A 85 5.09 -23.95 -0.44
CA LEU A 85 6.54 -24.04 -0.23
C LEU A 85 7.01 -25.45 -0.60
N VAL A 86 8.04 -25.53 -1.46
CA VAL A 86 8.64 -26.79 -1.91
C VAL A 86 10.11 -26.82 -1.48
N MET A 87 10.50 -27.83 -0.68
CA MET A 87 11.85 -27.94 -0.15
C MET A 87 12.51 -29.27 -0.55
N PHE A 88 13.76 -29.22 -0.99
CA PHE A 88 14.52 -30.41 -1.38
C PHE A 88 16.04 -30.16 -1.40
N LYS A 89 16.80 -31.25 -1.47
CA LYS A 89 18.25 -31.23 -1.62
C LYS A 89 18.66 -31.76 -2.99
N THR A 90 19.77 -31.22 -3.50
CA THR A 90 20.47 -31.71 -4.68
C THR A 90 21.88 -32.17 -4.29
N LYS A 91 22.45 -33.11 -5.07
CA LYS A 91 23.83 -33.59 -4.79
C LYS A 91 24.87 -32.52 -5.11
N GLU A 92 24.63 -31.77 -6.16
CA GLU A 92 25.47 -30.69 -6.67
C GLU A 92 24.74 -29.36 -6.52
N LYS A 93 25.49 -28.29 -6.53
CA LYS A 93 24.91 -26.94 -6.54
C LYS A 93 24.13 -26.73 -7.83
N THR A 94 22.90 -26.27 -7.70
CA THR A 94 22.02 -25.99 -8.84
C THR A 94 21.31 -24.66 -8.65
N LYS A 95 21.03 -23.98 -9.77
CA LYS A 95 20.02 -22.91 -9.83
C LYS A 95 18.66 -23.51 -10.20
N ILE A 96 17.59 -22.86 -9.77
CA ILE A 96 16.24 -23.35 -9.93
C ILE A 96 15.41 -22.40 -10.78
N THR A 97 14.71 -22.97 -11.78
CA THR A 97 13.65 -22.25 -12.50
C THR A 97 12.31 -22.90 -12.19
N ILE A 98 11.37 -22.07 -11.76
CA ILE A 98 9.98 -22.44 -11.47
C ILE A 98 9.15 -22.01 -12.67
N THR A 99 8.23 -22.87 -13.12
CA THR A 99 7.19 -22.51 -14.08
C THR A 99 5.85 -22.99 -13.54
N VAL A 100 4.96 -22.04 -13.20
CA VAL A 100 3.55 -22.32 -12.91
C VAL A 100 2.80 -22.18 -14.23
N GLU A 101 2.34 -23.30 -14.78
CA GLU A 101 1.66 -23.29 -16.08
C GLU A 101 0.34 -22.53 -15.99
N GLY A 102 0.17 -21.59 -16.91
CA GLY A 102 -1.07 -20.87 -17.09
C GLY A 102 -2.13 -21.66 -17.83
N LYS A 103 -3.38 -21.21 -17.82
CA LYS A 103 -4.44 -21.71 -18.69
C LYS A 103 -4.17 -21.41 -20.17
N ASP A 104 -3.32 -20.43 -20.42
CA ASP A 104 -2.70 -20.10 -21.70
C ASP A 104 -1.20 -19.79 -21.53
N THR A 105 -0.50 -19.58 -22.64
CA THR A 105 0.95 -19.28 -22.62
C THR A 105 1.25 -17.98 -21.89
N GLU A 106 0.40 -16.97 -22.04
CA GLU A 106 0.63 -15.61 -21.55
C GLU A 106 0.35 -15.48 -20.04
N SER A 107 -0.48 -16.36 -19.48
CA SER A 107 -0.75 -16.44 -18.03
C SER A 107 0.22 -17.37 -17.29
N THR A 108 1.18 -17.98 -18.01
CA THR A 108 2.25 -18.80 -17.42
C THR A 108 3.25 -17.90 -16.66
N ILE A 109 3.50 -18.26 -15.40
CA ILE A 109 4.44 -17.53 -14.54
C ILE A 109 5.75 -18.31 -14.47
N THR A 110 6.87 -17.64 -14.78
CA THR A 110 8.21 -18.23 -14.69
C THR A 110 9.13 -17.37 -13.83
N LYS A 111 9.85 -17.99 -12.89
CA LYS A 111 10.87 -17.33 -12.08
C LYS A 111 12.11 -18.19 -11.98
N THR A 112 13.27 -17.60 -12.20
CA THR A 112 14.57 -18.22 -11.96
C THR A 112 15.19 -17.67 -10.67
N ILE A 113 15.57 -18.57 -9.78
CA ILE A 113 16.39 -18.30 -8.59
C ILE A 113 17.82 -18.59 -9.04
N SER A 114 18.62 -17.53 -9.22
CA SER A 114 19.91 -17.59 -9.90
C SER A 114 21.05 -18.18 -9.04
N ASP A 115 20.88 -18.21 -7.72
CA ASP A 115 21.89 -18.72 -6.80
C ASP A 115 22.07 -20.23 -6.91
N PHE A 116 23.29 -20.67 -7.06
CA PHE A 116 23.65 -22.09 -7.06
C PHE A 116 23.77 -22.61 -5.62
N LYS A 117 22.81 -23.44 -5.20
CA LYS A 117 22.70 -24.03 -3.86
C LYS A 117 22.50 -25.54 -3.93
N THR A 118 22.71 -26.24 -2.83
CA THR A 118 22.40 -27.68 -2.66
C THR A 118 21.14 -27.91 -1.83
N GLU A 119 20.69 -26.90 -1.08
CA GLU A 119 19.43 -26.91 -0.34
C GLU A 119 18.53 -25.82 -0.92
N HIS A 120 17.30 -26.18 -1.19
CA HIS A 120 16.35 -25.35 -1.91
C HIS A 120 15.05 -25.19 -1.12
N GLU A 121 14.66 -23.93 -0.92
CA GLU A 121 13.41 -23.48 -0.33
C GLU A 121 12.69 -22.67 -1.41
N ILE A 122 11.74 -23.30 -2.09
CA ILE A 122 11.19 -22.79 -3.33
C ILE A 122 9.75 -22.35 -3.10
N PRO A 123 9.46 -21.04 -3.06
CA PRO A 123 8.11 -20.52 -3.02
C PRO A 123 7.43 -20.71 -4.39
N ILE A 124 6.32 -21.42 -4.40
CA ILE A 124 5.43 -21.55 -5.56
C ILE A 124 4.25 -20.60 -5.32
N ILE A 125 4.13 -19.59 -6.16
CA ILE A 125 3.13 -18.53 -6.06
C ILE A 125 2.41 -18.41 -7.40
N GLY A 126 1.12 -18.08 -7.38
CA GLY A 126 0.36 -17.87 -8.60
C GLY A 126 -0.39 -19.12 -9.08
N LEU A 127 -0.77 -19.98 -8.14
CA LEU A 127 -1.66 -21.11 -8.44
C LEU A 127 -3.09 -20.58 -8.71
N TYR A 128 -3.86 -21.33 -9.52
CA TYR A 128 -5.29 -21.10 -9.70
C TYR A 128 -6.08 -21.76 -8.58
N ALA A 129 -7.21 -21.19 -8.19
CA ALA A 129 -8.16 -21.80 -7.25
C ALA A 129 -9.00 -22.88 -7.93
N ASP A 130 -9.49 -23.86 -7.16
CA ASP A 130 -10.28 -25.01 -7.64
C ASP A 130 -9.66 -25.68 -8.89
N TYR A 131 -8.35 -25.92 -8.83
CA TYR A 131 -7.61 -26.36 -10.01
C TYR A 131 -6.49 -27.35 -9.67
N ASN A 132 -6.23 -28.27 -10.58
CA ASN A 132 -5.06 -29.15 -10.48
C ASN A 132 -3.88 -28.53 -11.22
N ASN A 133 -3.18 -27.65 -10.55
CA ASN A 133 -2.10 -26.83 -11.09
C ASN A 133 -0.89 -27.68 -11.48
N THR A 134 -0.33 -27.40 -12.65
CA THR A 134 0.94 -27.96 -13.11
C THR A 134 2.08 -27.00 -12.79
N VAL A 135 3.06 -27.48 -12.03
CA VAL A 135 4.27 -26.73 -11.70
C VAL A 135 5.49 -27.50 -12.14
N LYS A 136 6.35 -26.88 -12.95
CA LYS A 136 7.63 -27.46 -13.38
C LYS A 136 8.77 -26.81 -12.61
N ILE A 137 9.61 -27.64 -11.99
CA ILE A 137 10.84 -27.23 -11.30
C ILE A 137 12.02 -27.74 -12.14
N LYS A 138 12.73 -26.84 -12.80
CA LYS A 138 13.97 -27.10 -13.53
C LYS A 138 15.15 -26.82 -12.62
N SER A 139 15.98 -27.82 -12.40
CA SER A 139 17.25 -27.72 -11.66
C SER A 139 18.39 -27.83 -12.66
N GLU A 140 19.28 -26.81 -12.70
CA GLU A 140 20.40 -26.73 -13.64
C GLU A 140 21.71 -26.58 -12.83
N ALA A 141 22.60 -27.56 -12.96
CA ALA A 141 23.91 -27.57 -12.32
C ALA A 141 24.91 -26.65 -13.03
N GLU A 142 26.03 -26.33 -12.37
CA GLU A 142 27.08 -25.47 -12.94
C GLU A 142 27.72 -26.02 -14.23
N ASP A 143 27.73 -27.34 -14.40
CA ASP A 143 28.19 -28.02 -15.61
C ASP A 143 27.16 -28.02 -16.77
N GLY A 144 25.99 -27.39 -16.55
CA GLY A 144 24.88 -27.37 -17.51
C GLY A 144 23.96 -28.60 -17.47
N THR A 145 24.19 -29.55 -16.57
CA THR A 145 23.28 -30.69 -16.40
C THR A 145 21.92 -30.23 -15.90
N VAL A 146 20.85 -30.61 -16.61
CA VAL A 146 19.48 -30.21 -16.31
C VAL A 146 18.66 -31.40 -15.85
N LYS A 147 17.90 -31.21 -14.78
CA LYS A 147 16.85 -32.12 -14.31
C LYS A 147 15.55 -31.35 -14.13
N THR A 148 14.43 -31.98 -14.49
CA THR A 148 13.11 -31.37 -14.33
C THR A 148 12.21 -32.26 -13.52
N LYS A 149 11.42 -31.69 -12.63
CA LYS A 149 10.35 -32.33 -11.88
C LYS A 149 9.04 -31.61 -12.16
N GLU A 150 8.03 -32.34 -12.56
CA GLU A 150 6.66 -31.85 -12.62
C GLU A 150 5.93 -32.20 -11.31
N LEU A 151 5.22 -31.22 -10.77
CA LEU A 151 4.34 -31.37 -9.61
C LEU A 151 2.90 -31.07 -10.04
N ARG A 152 1.96 -31.78 -9.43
CA ARG A 152 0.53 -31.51 -9.51
C ARG A 152 0.08 -31.02 -8.15
N ILE A 153 -0.45 -29.79 -8.11
CA ILE A 153 -0.86 -29.15 -6.88
C ILE A 153 -2.34 -28.78 -6.99
N GLU A 154 -3.16 -29.52 -6.27
CA GLU A 154 -4.58 -29.22 -6.14
C GLU A 154 -4.78 -28.12 -5.11
N THR A 155 -5.60 -27.14 -5.44
CA THR A 155 -6.00 -26.01 -4.60
C THR A 155 -7.50 -26.03 -4.36
N GLU A 156 -7.90 -25.50 -3.22
CA GLU A 156 -9.32 -25.34 -2.88
C GLU A 156 -9.95 -24.20 -3.69
N SER A 157 -11.30 -24.14 -3.68
CA SER A 157 -12.07 -23.04 -4.25
C SER A 157 -11.86 -21.73 -3.50
N LEU A 158 -12.12 -20.62 -4.18
CA LEU A 158 -12.20 -19.33 -3.51
C LEU A 158 -13.34 -19.31 -2.48
N PRO A 159 -13.28 -18.47 -1.44
CA PRO A 159 -14.39 -18.25 -0.53
C PRO A 159 -15.69 -17.89 -1.28
N GLU A 160 -16.85 -18.27 -0.72
CA GLU A 160 -18.15 -18.05 -1.36
C GLU A 160 -18.48 -16.55 -1.54
N ASP A 161 -17.94 -15.69 -0.68
CA ASP A 161 -18.11 -14.23 -0.71
C ASP A 161 -17.04 -13.50 -1.54
N PHE A 162 -16.26 -14.25 -2.34
CA PHE A 162 -15.22 -13.65 -3.17
C PHE A 162 -15.82 -12.86 -4.34
N LEU A 163 -15.21 -11.71 -4.67
CA LEU A 163 -15.68 -10.86 -5.75
C LEU A 163 -15.49 -11.52 -7.13
N GLN A 164 -16.39 -11.22 -8.06
CA GLN A 164 -16.33 -11.69 -9.43
C GLN A 164 -15.51 -10.71 -10.28
N ASN A 165 -14.63 -11.25 -11.12
CA ASN A 165 -13.70 -10.49 -11.95
C ASN A 165 -13.97 -10.81 -13.43
N GLU A 166 -14.39 -9.82 -14.20
CA GLU A 166 -14.66 -9.93 -15.64
C GLU A 166 -13.72 -9.01 -16.41
N VAL A 167 -12.88 -9.58 -17.26
CA VAL A 167 -12.05 -8.80 -18.18
C VAL A 167 -12.88 -8.37 -19.38
N VAL A 168 -13.23 -7.08 -19.44
CA VAL A 168 -13.97 -6.47 -20.55
C VAL A 168 -13.06 -6.25 -21.74
N LYS A 169 -11.79 -5.92 -21.49
CA LYS A 169 -10.77 -5.66 -22.52
C LYS A 169 -9.37 -5.98 -22.00
N ALA A 170 -8.55 -6.60 -22.84
CA ALA A 170 -7.12 -6.77 -22.62
C ALA A 170 -6.36 -6.71 -23.94
N ASN A 171 -5.48 -5.71 -24.10
CA ASN A 171 -4.51 -5.63 -25.18
C ASN A 171 -3.12 -5.77 -24.56
N LYS A 172 -2.68 -7.00 -24.42
CA LYS A 172 -1.47 -7.40 -23.68
C LYS A 172 -0.19 -6.74 -24.20
N GLU A 173 -0.13 -6.42 -25.49
CA GLU A 173 1.03 -5.77 -26.10
C GLU A 173 1.18 -4.29 -25.70
N LYS A 174 0.11 -3.67 -25.19
CA LYS A 174 0.05 -2.23 -24.88
C LYS A 174 -0.13 -1.92 -23.40
N MET A 175 -0.46 -2.92 -22.60
CA MET A 175 -0.64 -2.74 -21.15
C MET A 175 0.67 -2.99 -20.41
N GLU A 176 0.77 -2.49 -19.19
CA GLU A 176 1.90 -2.76 -18.31
C GLU A 176 1.92 -4.25 -17.93
N ASP A 177 3.12 -4.81 -17.82
CA ASP A 177 3.30 -6.20 -17.42
C ASP A 177 2.91 -6.44 -15.96
N GLY A 178 2.60 -7.70 -15.64
CA GLY A 178 2.30 -8.15 -14.28
C GLY A 178 0.82 -8.44 -14.05
N LEU A 179 0.50 -8.74 -12.79
CA LEU A 179 -0.87 -8.97 -12.34
C LEU A 179 -1.48 -7.67 -11.82
N THR A 180 -2.81 -7.61 -11.84
CA THR A 180 -3.54 -6.52 -11.19
C THR A 180 -3.80 -6.90 -9.74
N PHE A 181 -3.14 -6.21 -8.82
CA PHE A 181 -3.37 -6.33 -7.38
C PHE A 181 -4.53 -5.44 -6.98
N ILE A 182 -5.44 -5.98 -6.20
CA ILE A 182 -6.71 -5.36 -5.85
C ILE A 182 -6.85 -5.33 -4.35
N GLU A 183 -7.12 -4.17 -3.83
CA GLU A 183 -7.44 -3.92 -2.44
C GLU A 183 -8.95 -3.78 -2.30
N SER A 184 -9.61 -4.86 -1.86
CA SER A 184 -11.04 -4.84 -1.59
C SER A 184 -11.28 -4.58 -0.11
N SER A 185 -11.59 -3.33 0.25
CA SER A 185 -11.86 -2.94 1.65
C SER A 185 -12.91 -3.85 2.29
N PHE A 186 -12.63 -4.27 3.54
CA PHE A 186 -13.43 -5.20 4.33
C PHE A 186 -13.58 -6.60 3.72
N GLY A 187 -12.81 -6.91 2.68
CA GLY A 187 -12.75 -8.18 1.99
C GLY A 187 -11.32 -8.72 1.95
N TYR A 188 -10.88 -9.13 0.77
CA TYR A 188 -9.57 -9.73 0.53
C TYR A 188 -8.64 -8.78 -0.23
N GLY A 189 -7.34 -8.80 0.11
CA GLY A 189 -6.30 -8.34 -0.80
C GLY A 189 -5.99 -9.48 -1.77
N TYR A 190 -6.03 -9.25 -3.08
CA TYR A 190 -5.83 -10.31 -4.08
C TYR A 190 -5.18 -9.81 -5.37
N ALA A 191 -4.75 -10.72 -6.22
CA ALA A 191 -4.19 -10.42 -7.52
C ALA A 191 -4.81 -11.30 -8.62
N VAL A 192 -5.16 -10.66 -9.74
CA VAL A 192 -5.70 -11.33 -10.93
C VAL A 192 -4.75 -11.20 -12.11
N ASP A 193 -4.77 -12.21 -12.98
CA ASP A 193 -4.09 -12.15 -14.27
C ASP A 193 -4.94 -11.41 -15.35
N ASN A 194 -4.40 -11.35 -16.56
CA ASN A 194 -5.05 -10.64 -17.66
C ASN A 194 -6.30 -11.35 -18.24
N ASN A 195 -6.67 -12.51 -17.69
CA ASN A 195 -7.90 -13.22 -17.97
C ASN A 195 -8.96 -13.03 -16.87
N GLY A 196 -8.59 -12.36 -15.76
CA GLY A 196 -9.45 -12.17 -14.58
C GLY A 196 -9.38 -13.32 -13.58
N ASP A 197 -8.53 -14.32 -13.84
CA ASP A 197 -8.32 -15.42 -12.90
C ASP A 197 -7.54 -14.97 -11.67
N VAL A 198 -8.03 -15.32 -10.48
CA VAL A 198 -7.33 -15.06 -9.22
C VAL A 198 -6.09 -15.94 -9.11
N ARG A 199 -4.92 -15.33 -8.95
CA ARG A 199 -3.62 -16.00 -8.86
C ARG A 199 -2.96 -15.90 -7.49
N TRP A 200 -3.48 -15.06 -6.65
CA TRP A 200 -3.06 -14.90 -5.27
C TRP A 200 -4.15 -14.18 -4.48
N PHE A 201 -4.33 -14.54 -3.22
CA PHE A 201 -5.11 -13.74 -2.27
C PHE A 201 -4.63 -14.01 -0.84
N SER A 202 -4.87 -13.03 0.05
CA SER A 202 -4.70 -13.19 1.50
C SER A 202 -6.04 -13.58 2.12
N SER A 203 -6.04 -14.61 2.97
CA SER A 203 -7.22 -14.98 3.77
C SER A 203 -7.51 -14.02 4.93
N LEU A 204 -6.57 -13.11 5.22
CA LEU A 204 -6.78 -12.06 6.21
C LEU A 204 -7.66 -10.95 5.64
N PRO A 205 -8.64 -10.43 6.42
CA PRO A 205 -9.41 -9.27 5.99
C PRO A 205 -8.51 -8.06 5.86
N ILE A 206 -8.79 -7.20 4.87
CA ILE A 206 -7.99 -6.01 4.59
C ILE A 206 -8.80 -4.73 4.81
N HIS A 207 -8.11 -3.67 5.21
CA HIS A 207 -8.63 -2.32 5.17
C HIS A 207 -7.55 -1.33 4.69
N ALA A 208 -7.89 -0.59 3.63
CA ALA A 208 -7.22 0.60 3.13
C ALA A 208 -5.70 0.52 2.82
N THR A 209 -5.03 -0.63 2.97
CA THR A 209 -3.61 -0.72 2.61
C THR A 209 -3.18 -2.10 2.15
N PHE A 210 -2.79 -2.16 0.88
CA PHE A 210 -2.11 -3.29 0.25
C PHE A 210 -1.04 -2.74 -0.71
N LYS A 211 0.16 -2.50 -0.20
CA LYS A 211 1.23 -1.82 -0.95
C LYS A 211 2.52 -2.64 -0.98
N ARG A 212 3.24 -2.56 -2.09
CA ARG A 212 4.57 -3.15 -2.24
C ARG A 212 5.62 -2.30 -1.53
N LEU A 213 6.47 -2.95 -0.73
CA LEU A 213 7.66 -2.38 -0.11
C LEU A 213 8.87 -2.44 -1.05
N LYS A 214 9.88 -1.62 -0.80
CA LYS A 214 11.15 -1.62 -1.56
C LYS A 214 11.86 -2.99 -1.53
N ASN A 215 11.73 -3.75 -0.44
CA ASN A 215 12.32 -5.10 -0.29
C ASN A 215 11.52 -6.21 -0.98
N GLY A 216 10.40 -5.90 -1.61
CA GLY A 216 9.54 -6.87 -2.29
C GLY A 216 8.43 -7.48 -1.44
N ASN A 217 8.42 -7.26 -0.12
CA ASN A 217 7.29 -7.59 0.75
C ASN A 217 6.10 -6.65 0.50
N VAL A 218 4.99 -6.91 1.14
CA VAL A 218 3.81 -6.04 1.12
C VAL A 218 3.49 -5.53 2.52
N LEU A 219 3.06 -4.27 2.57
CA LEU A 219 2.36 -3.71 3.72
C LEU A 219 0.89 -4.09 3.62
N TYR A 220 0.33 -4.54 4.73
CA TYR A 220 -1.03 -5.04 4.81
C TYR A 220 -1.66 -4.61 6.13
N VAL A 221 -2.75 -3.85 6.09
CA VAL A 221 -3.51 -3.50 7.30
C VAL A 221 -4.64 -4.50 7.50
N THR A 222 -4.69 -5.09 8.68
CA THR A 222 -5.68 -6.12 9.04
C THR A 222 -6.24 -5.93 10.45
N LYS A 223 -7.15 -6.83 10.82
CA LYS A 223 -7.81 -6.79 12.14
C LYS A 223 -7.01 -7.49 13.22
N LYS A 224 -6.93 -6.85 14.39
CA LYS A 224 -6.66 -7.47 15.66
C LYS A 224 -7.78 -7.09 16.64
N ASP A 225 -8.33 -8.06 17.37
CA ASP A 225 -9.37 -7.83 18.39
C ASP A 225 -10.58 -6.99 17.90
N LYS A 226 -11.02 -7.24 16.66
CA LYS A 226 -12.13 -6.57 15.96
C LYS A 226 -11.85 -5.19 15.39
N GLN A 227 -10.66 -4.60 15.62
CA GLN A 227 -10.25 -3.31 15.05
C GLN A 227 -9.23 -3.50 13.94
N TYR A 228 -9.25 -2.63 12.92
CA TYR A 228 -8.19 -2.52 11.91
C TYR A 228 -7.03 -1.69 12.47
N ASN A 229 -6.24 -2.31 13.33
CA ASN A 229 -5.15 -1.69 14.07
C ASN A 229 -3.82 -2.44 13.95
N GLU A 230 -3.75 -3.43 13.06
CA GLU A 230 -2.56 -4.23 12.87
C GLU A 230 -1.95 -3.99 11.49
N ILE A 231 -0.66 -3.69 11.47
CA ILE A 231 0.17 -3.56 10.28
C ILE A 231 1.03 -4.82 10.15
N LEU A 232 0.94 -5.47 9.00
CA LEU A 232 1.77 -6.62 8.65
C LEU A 232 2.72 -6.26 7.51
N GLU A 233 3.98 -6.62 7.67
CA GLU A 233 4.93 -6.72 6.58
C GLU A 233 5.12 -8.19 6.24
N MET A 234 4.64 -8.61 5.10
CA MET A 234 4.67 -10.02 4.73
C MET A 234 5.14 -10.25 3.29
N ASP A 235 5.70 -11.41 3.04
CA ASP A 235 5.95 -11.87 1.69
C ASP A 235 4.70 -12.49 1.04
N MET A 236 4.83 -12.94 -0.20
CA MET A 236 3.71 -13.50 -0.94
C MET A 236 3.33 -14.94 -0.52
N LEU A 237 4.10 -15.59 0.37
CA LEU A 237 3.68 -16.81 1.07
C LEU A 237 2.89 -16.52 2.35
N GLY A 238 2.79 -15.24 2.75
CA GLY A 238 2.23 -14.84 4.02
C GLY A 238 3.22 -14.90 5.18
N LYS A 239 4.54 -15.08 4.91
CA LYS A 239 5.58 -15.01 5.94
C LYS A 239 5.80 -13.57 6.34
N LEU A 240 5.66 -13.28 7.63
CA LEU A 240 5.88 -11.95 8.19
C LEU A 240 7.36 -11.67 8.37
N SER A 241 7.79 -10.49 7.98
CA SER A 241 9.05 -9.90 8.44
C SER A 241 8.85 -9.02 9.67
N ASN A 242 7.71 -8.33 9.74
CA ASN A 242 7.32 -7.51 10.90
C ASN A 242 5.80 -7.53 11.08
N ALA A 243 5.38 -7.24 12.31
CA ALA A 243 4.00 -6.98 12.67
C ALA A 243 3.94 -5.91 13.76
N TYR A 244 3.07 -4.91 13.58
CA TYR A 244 2.90 -3.81 14.53
C TYR A 244 1.43 -3.68 14.89
N THR A 245 1.15 -3.34 16.14
CA THR A 245 -0.19 -3.02 16.61
C THR A 245 -0.24 -1.58 17.07
N ILE A 246 -1.14 -0.78 16.48
CA ILE A 246 -1.53 0.51 17.04
C ILE A 246 -2.41 0.20 18.26
N GLN A 247 -2.11 0.82 19.41
CA GLN A 247 -2.81 0.51 20.65
C GLN A 247 -4.30 0.78 20.50
N PRO A 248 -5.14 -0.14 20.97
CA PRO A 248 -6.59 0.03 20.94
C PRO A 248 -6.95 1.32 21.67
N GLN A 249 -7.78 2.09 21.03
CA GLN A 249 -8.34 3.29 21.62
C GLN A 249 -9.64 2.94 22.32
N THR A 250 -10.05 3.76 23.25
CA THR A 250 -11.31 3.55 23.99
C THR A 250 -12.54 3.76 23.11
N TYR A 251 -12.33 4.32 21.91
CA TYR A 251 -13.35 4.51 20.89
C TYR A 251 -13.90 3.20 20.34
N THR A 252 -15.17 3.24 20.01
CA THR A 252 -15.90 2.13 19.38
C THR A 252 -15.57 1.95 17.91
N ASN A 253 -14.88 2.91 17.29
CA ASN A 253 -14.52 2.87 15.87
C ASN A 253 -13.63 1.66 15.57
N SER A 254 -14.00 0.89 14.53
CA SER A 254 -13.24 -0.28 14.09
C SER A 254 -11.96 0.08 13.32
N ASP A 255 -11.85 1.32 12.83
CA ASP A 255 -10.84 1.74 11.86
C ASP A 255 -9.79 2.63 12.53
N VAL A 256 -8.90 2.01 13.33
CA VAL A 256 -7.81 2.72 14.01
C VAL A 256 -6.75 3.18 13.02
N ILE A 257 -6.38 2.32 12.06
CA ILE A 257 -5.56 2.68 10.90
C ILE A 257 -6.53 2.80 9.73
N HIS A 258 -6.55 3.98 9.13
CA HIS A 258 -7.45 4.24 8.02
C HIS A 258 -6.67 4.63 6.76
N HIS A 259 -7.26 4.54 5.60
CA HIS A 259 -6.90 5.07 4.30
C HIS A 259 -5.47 4.91 3.78
N ASP A 260 -4.40 5.19 4.54
CA ASP A 260 -3.06 5.16 3.96
C ASP A 260 -1.93 4.80 4.94
N LEU A 261 -0.94 4.10 4.38
CA LEU A 261 0.30 3.70 5.05
C LEU A 261 1.42 3.65 4.01
N ILE A 262 2.55 4.29 4.28
CA ILE A 262 3.68 4.35 3.36
C ILE A 262 5.01 4.03 4.05
N GLU A 263 5.99 3.54 3.27
CA GLU A 263 7.38 3.39 3.67
C GLU A 263 8.14 4.69 3.37
N MET A 264 8.82 5.20 4.39
CA MET A 264 9.66 6.39 4.30
C MET A 264 11.07 6.05 3.76
N PRO A 265 11.83 7.04 3.24
CA PRO A 265 13.22 6.83 2.81
C PRO A 265 14.16 6.35 3.92
N ASN A 266 13.91 6.76 5.17
CA ASN A 266 14.66 6.28 6.35
C ASN A 266 14.27 4.86 6.78
N GLY A 267 13.29 4.24 6.12
CA GLY A 267 12.78 2.92 6.41
C GLY A 267 11.62 2.88 7.41
N ASN A 268 11.29 3.98 8.07
CA ASN A 268 10.13 4.07 8.96
C ASN A 268 8.81 4.04 8.18
N LEU A 269 7.71 3.89 8.90
CA LEU A 269 6.37 3.86 8.31
C LEU A 269 5.60 5.12 8.71
N LEU A 270 4.92 5.76 7.75
CA LEU A 270 3.91 6.78 8.03
C LEU A 270 2.51 6.17 7.87
N ALA A 271 1.67 6.34 8.88
CA ALA A 271 0.29 5.85 8.89
C ALA A 271 -0.69 6.99 9.18
N THR A 272 -1.84 6.95 8.51
CA THR A 272 -3.00 7.76 8.90
C THR A 272 -3.80 6.99 9.95
N VAL A 273 -4.08 7.64 11.08
CA VAL A 273 -4.68 6.98 12.25
C VAL A 273 -5.73 7.84 12.92
N ASN A 274 -6.65 7.19 13.61
CA ASN A 274 -7.58 7.85 14.50
C ASN A 274 -7.02 7.95 15.92
N SER A 275 -7.33 9.04 16.61
CA SER A 275 -7.09 9.22 18.05
C SER A 275 -8.39 9.04 18.84
N ASP A 276 -8.29 9.05 20.18
CA ASP A 276 -9.45 9.00 21.10
C ASP A 276 -10.24 10.31 21.21
N GLU A 277 -10.18 11.16 20.17
CA GLU A 277 -10.83 12.45 20.16
C GLU A 277 -12.13 12.45 19.36
N LYS A 278 -12.94 13.49 19.55
CA LYS A 278 -14.17 13.72 18.79
C LYS A 278 -13.91 13.90 17.29
N TYR A 279 -12.77 14.54 16.94
CA TYR A 279 -12.36 14.79 15.55
C TYR A 279 -11.53 13.62 15.07
N ILE A 280 -11.91 13.04 13.94
CA ILE A 280 -11.32 11.83 13.40
C ILE A 280 -10.70 12.05 12.01
N GLU A 281 -9.87 11.10 11.59
CA GLU A 281 -9.22 11.05 10.27
C GLU A 281 -8.38 12.31 9.94
N ASP A 282 -7.64 12.79 10.93
CA ASP A 282 -6.85 14.02 10.84
C ASP A 282 -5.43 13.90 11.44
N ILE A 283 -4.97 12.66 11.74
CA ILE A 283 -3.67 12.42 12.36
C ILE A 283 -2.79 11.53 11.48
N ILE A 284 -1.50 11.90 11.40
CA ILE A 284 -0.43 11.11 10.80
C ILE A 284 0.58 10.76 11.90
N VAL A 285 0.98 9.50 11.97
CA VAL A 285 2.06 9.04 12.85
C VAL A 285 3.21 8.43 12.07
N GLU A 286 4.46 8.71 12.51
CA GLU A 286 5.63 7.97 12.06
C GLU A 286 5.93 6.87 13.08
N ILE A 287 6.06 5.63 12.60
CA ILE A 287 6.41 4.46 13.38
C ILE A 287 7.86 4.11 13.06
N ASP A 288 8.72 4.12 14.06
CA ASP A 288 10.07 3.62 13.94
C ASP A 288 10.04 2.11 13.69
N ARG A 289 10.57 1.69 12.54
CA ARG A 289 10.47 0.30 12.08
C ARG A 289 11.34 -0.66 12.90
N GLN A 290 12.32 -0.15 13.65
CA GLN A 290 13.21 -0.97 14.49
C GLN A 290 12.69 -1.16 15.91
N THR A 291 11.95 -0.19 16.45
CA THR A 291 11.39 -0.26 17.80
C THR A 291 9.90 -0.56 17.82
N GLY A 292 9.20 -0.32 16.72
CA GLY A 292 7.75 -0.42 16.62
C GLY A 292 7.02 0.73 17.32
N GLU A 293 7.71 1.78 17.76
CA GLU A 293 7.14 2.89 18.53
C GLU A 293 6.81 4.09 17.64
N VAL A 294 5.79 4.87 18.01
CA VAL A 294 5.51 6.17 17.39
C VAL A 294 6.59 7.16 17.79
N VAL A 295 7.25 7.77 16.80
CA VAL A 295 8.36 8.72 17.00
C VAL A 295 8.04 10.14 16.54
N HIS A 296 7.04 10.32 15.68
CA HIS A 296 6.57 11.64 15.23
C HIS A 296 5.06 11.59 15.02
N THR A 297 4.39 12.71 15.29
CA THR A 297 2.94 12.87 15.09
C THR A 297 2.64 14.24 14.47
N ILE A 298 1.80 14.24 13.45
CA ILE A 298 1.26 15.45 12.81
C ILE A 298 -0.25 15.46 13.03
N ASP A 299 -0.75 16.49 13.68
CA ASP A 299 -2.18 16.75 13.88
C ASP A 299 -2.62 17.91 12.97
N LEU A 300 -3.57 17.65 12.08
CA LEU A 300 -4.03 18.64 11.12
C LEU A 300 -4.79 19.80 11.76
N LYS A 301 -5.30 19.63 12.99
CA LYS A 301 -5.91 20.70 13.78
C LYS A 301 -4.89 21.80 14.16
N ASP A 302 -3.61 21.45 14.25
CA ASP A 302 -2.54 22.42 14.51
C ASP A 302 -2.10 23.19 13.24
N ILE A 303 -2.54 22.73 12.04
CA ILE A 303 -2.12 23.27 10.75
C ILE A 303 -3.21 24.10 10.08
N LEU A 304 -4.46 23.64 10.15
CA LEU A 304 -5.60 24.24 9.47
C LEU A 304 -6.44 25.12 10.39
N PRO A 305 -7.29 26.01 9.83
CA PRO A 305 -8.10 26.93 10.60
C PRO A 305 -9.05 26.21 11.55
N GLU A 306 -9.17 26.67 12.79
CA GLU A 306 -10.05 26.09 13.82
C GLU A 306 -11.51 25.98 13.37
N ASN A 307 -12.01 26.95 12.60
CA ASN A 307 -13.38 26.89 12.09
C ASN A 307 -13.62 25.74 11.10
N PHE A 308 -12.58 25.15 10.50
CA PHE A 308 -12.75 24.01 9.58
C PHE A 308 -13.24 22.75 10.30
N TYR A 309 -12.87 22.55 11.56
CA TYR A 309 -13.33 21.41 12.34
C TYR A 309 -14.41 21.78 13.37
N MET A 310 -14.39 22.99 13.93
CA MET A 310 -15.37 23.42 14.91
C MET A 310 -16.76 23.70 14.33
N GLU A 311 -16.81 24.19 13.09
CA GLU A 311 -18.03 24.59 12.39
C GLU A 311 -18.40 23.60 11.26
N TYR A 312 -17.71 22.45 11.19
CA TYR A 312 -17.96 21.46 10.15
C TYR A 312 -19.35 20.83 10.30
N ASP A 313 -20.13 20.88 9.23
CA ASP A 313 -21.52 20.38 9.12
C ASP A 313 -21.71 19.34 7.98
N GLY A 314 -20.60 18.88 7.39
CA GLY A 314 -20.59 17.88 6.33
C GLY A 314 -20.77 16.44 6.85
N PRO A 315 -20.48 15.44 6.00
CA PRO A 315 -20.51 14.04 6.40
C PRO A 315 -19.63 13.77 7.64
N SER A 316 -20.12 12.99 8.57
CA SER A 316 -19.45 12.67 9.83
C SER A 316 -19.56 11.19 10.14
N GLY A 317 -18.73 10.72 11.08
CA GLY A 317 -18.78 9.37 11.58
C GLY A 317 -20.03 9.11 12.43
N GLU A 318 -20.14 7.90 12.93
CA GLU A 318 -21.19 7.48 13.87
C GLU A 318 -20.91 8.04 15.28
N ASP A 319 -21.90 8.00 16.15
CA ASP A 319 -21.77 8.33 17.59
C ASP A 319 -21.24 9.75 17.94
N GLY A 320 -21.37 10.70 17.02
CA GLY A 320 -20.99 12.10 17.24
C GLY A 320 -19.53 12.41 16.92
N GLU A 321 -18.84 11.51 16.28
CA GLU A 321 -17.54 11.74 15.67
C GLU A 321 -17.66 12.75 14.53
N VAL A 322 -16.65 13.62 14.37
CA VAL A 322 -16.59 14.65 13.34
C VAL A 322 -15.43 14.36 12.40
N ASP A 323 -15.76 13.82 11.25
CA ASP A 323 -14.82 13.55 10.16
C ASP A 323 -14.65 14.78 9.27
N TRP A 324 -13.97 15.79 9.79
CA TRP A 324 -13.92 17.11 9.17
C TRP A 324 -12.94 17.22 8.01
N PHE A 325 -11.88 16.42 8.01
CA PHE A 325 -10.83 16.46 6.98
C PHE A 325 -10.87 15.25 6.06
N HIS A 326 -11.10 14.07 6.61
CA HIS A 326 -11.07 12.79 5.91
C HIS A 326 -9.75 12.59 5.15
N LEU A 327 -8.67 12.47 5.94
CA LEU A 327 -7.30 12.30 5.42
C LEU A 327 -7.15 10.95 4.72
N ASN A 328 -7.29 10.92 3.40
CA ASN A 328 -7.38 9.69 2.64
C ASN A 328 -6.10 9.31 1.89
N ALA A 329 -5.08 10.13 1.89
CA ALA A 329 -3.78 9.79 1.31
C ALA A 329 -2.66 10.67 1.83
N ILE A 330 -1.46 10.07 1.90
CA ILE A 330 -0.19 10.72 2.20
C ILE A 330 0.85 10.30 1.17
N VAL A 331 1.66 11.25 0.71
CA VAL A 331 2.78 11.02 -0.21
C VAL A 331 3.99 11.79 0.30
N TYR A 332 5.12 11.12 0.45
CA TYR A 332 6.36 11.77 0.83
C TYR A 332 7.12 12.22 -0.41
N ASP A 333 7.48 13.50 -0.46
CA ASP A 333 8.32 14.09 -1.49
C ASP A 333 9.76 14.14 -1.00
N GLU A 334 10.58 13.20 -1.48
CA GLU A 334 11.99 13.08 -1.13
C GLU A 334 12.82 14.28 -1.61
N SER A 335 12.32 15.04 -2.58
CA SER A 335 13.09 16.14 -3.21
C SER A 335 13.29 17.34 -2.28
N ASP A 336 12.36 17.54 -1.33
CA ASP A 336 12.35 18.71 -0.47
C ASP A 336 11.83 18.47 0.96
N ASP A 337 11.85 17.20 1.41
CA ASP A 337 11.41 16.75 2.74
C ASP A 337 10.00 17.24 3.10
N SER A 338 9.03 16.86 2.28
CA SER A 338 7.65 17.33 2.41
C SER A 338 6.64 16.19 2.33
N LEU A 339 5.43 16.45 2.84
CA LEU A 339 4.28 15.60 2.65
C LEU A 339 3.25 16.28 1.75
N ILE A 340 2.74 15.55 0.77
CA ILE A 340 1.50 15.88 0.07
C ILE A 340 0.39 15.07 0.72
N ILE A 341 -0.64 15.75 1.20
CA ILE A 341 -1.77 15.16 1.91
C ILE A 341 -3.08 15.49 1.20
N SER A 342 -4.01 14.57 1.21
CA SER A 342 -5.32 14.70 0.57
C SER A 342 -6.42 14.63 1.60
N GLY A 343 -7.22 15.69 1.70
CA GLY A 343 -8.40 15.81 2.56
C GLY A 343 -9.67 15.82 1.72
N ARG A 344 -10.39 14.70 1.72
CA ARG A 344 -11.61 14.52 0.94
C ARG A 344 -12.71 15.49 1.35
N HIS A 345 -12.94 15.68 2.65
CA HIS A 345 -14.02 16.50 3.16
C HIS A 345 -13.73 18.00 3.10
N GLN A 346 -12.48 18.37 2.83
CA GLN A 346 -12.10 19.75 2.55
C GLN A 346 -11.85 20.02 1.05
N ASP A 347 -12.10 19.04 0.17
CA ASP A 347 -11.86 19.13 -1.28
C ASP A 347 -10.45 19.67 -1.59
N THR A 348 -9.45 19.18 -0.84
CA THR A 348 -8.12 19.80 -0.79
C THR A 348 -7.00 18.77 -0.95
N VAL A 349 -5.97 19.15 -1.72
CA VAL A 349 -4.64 18.53 -1.66
C VAL A 349 -3.66 19.61 -1.23
N MET A 350 -2.82 19.34 -0.23
CA MET A 350 -1.83 20.32 0.21
C MET A 350 -0.46 19.69 0.43
N LYS A 351 0.59 20.51 0.26
CA LYS A 351 1.96 20.16 0.59
C LYS A 351 2.40 20.88 1.85
N ILE A 352 2.95 20.13 2.79
CA ILE A 352 3.51 20.65 4.03
C ILE A 352 4.97 20.22 4.16
N ASP A 353 5.77 21.06 4.80
CA ASP A 353 7.12 20.70 5.24
C ASP A 353 7.03 19.63 6.34
N TYR A 354 7.74 18.52 6.20
CA TYR A 354 7.57 17.36 7.08
C TYR A 354 8.00 17.66 8.52
N SER A 355 9.11 18.36 8.69
CA SER A 355 9.69 18.61 10.02
C SER A 355 8.97 19.71 10.80
N THR A 356 8.39 20.70 10.10
CA THR A 356 7.79 21.89 10.74
C THR A 356 6.28 21.97 10.58
N SER A 357 5.68 21.08 9.80
CA SER A 357 4.26 21.06 9.43
C SER A 357 3.76 22.37 8.77
N LYS A 358 4.66 23.20 8.24
CA LYS A 358 4.28 24.44 7.58
C LYS A 358 3.77 24.19 6.18
N ILE A 359 2.65 24.83 5.85
CA ILE A 359 2.05 24.73 4.51
C ILE A 359 2.98 25.39 3.48
N LYS A 360 3.32 24.64 2.41
CA LYS A 360 4.04 25.12 1.23
C LYS A 360 3.06 25.62 0.16
N TRP A 361 2.04 24.81 -0.17
CA TRP A 361 0.96 25.18 -1.09
C TRP A 361 -0.32 24.37 -0.83
N ILE A 362 -1.44 24.87 -1.38
CA ILE A 362 -2.77 24.26 -1.31
C ILE A 362 -3.36 24.25 -2.72
N LEU A 363 -3.77 23.08 -3.19
CA LEU A 363 -4.58 22.85 -4.39
C LEU A 363 -6.03 22.63 -3.96
N ALA A 364 -6.87 23.63 -4.10
CA ALA A 364 -8.29 23.62 -3.79
C ALA A 364 -8.98 24.80 -4.49
N ASP A 365 -10.31 24.75 -4.65
CA ASP A 365 -11.09 25.93 -5.01
C ASP A 365 -10.87 27.03 -3.97
N HIS A 366 -10.85 28.30 -4.40
CA HIS A 366 -10.51 29.45 -3.57
C HIS A 366 -11.65 29.92 -2.65
N GLU A 367 -12.84 29.31 -2.77
CA GLU A 367 -14.02 29.63 -1.97
C GLU A 367 -13.77 29.32 -0.49
N ASP A 368 -14.25 30.20 0.39
CA ASP A 368 -14.29 30.04 1.85
C ASP A 368 -12.95 29.83 2.58
N TRP A 369 -11.82 30.15 1.93
CA TRP A 369 -10.54 30.15 2.62
C TRP A 369 -10.32 31.48 3.40
N PRO A 370 -9.90 31.41 4.70
CA PRO A 370 -9.50 32.58 5.46
C PRO A 370 -8.37 33.35 4.77
N ASN A 371 -8.36 34.68 4.89
CA ASN A 371 -7.37 35.52 4.20
C ASN A 371 -5.92 35.17 4.52
N SER A 372 -5.63 34.67 5.74
CA SER A 372 -4.30 34.21 6.14
C SER A 372 -3.78 33.00 5.36
N TYR A 373 -4.69 32.19 4.80
CA TYR A 373 -4.37 30.98 4.04
C TYR A 373 -4.34 31.22 2.53
N LYS A 374 -5.00 32.28 2.01
CA LYS A 374 -5.06 32.55 0.56
C LYS A 374 -3.70 32.66 -0.12
N LYS A 375 -2.67 33.04 0.62
CA LYS A 375 -1.29 33.10 0.12
C LYS A 375 -0.68 31.72 -0.23
N PHE A 376 -1.28 30.64 0.23
CA PHE A 376 -0.84 29.27 -0.05
C PHE A 376 -1.60 28.62 -1.21
N LEU A 377 -2.76 29.17 -1.60
CA LEU A 377 -3.57 28.64 -2.69
C LEU A 377 -2.82 28.75 -4.02
N LEU A 378 -2.86 27.66 -4.79
CA LEU A 378 -2.33 27.64 -6.13
C LEU A 378 -3.30 28.36 -7.08
N THR A 379 -2.76 29.22 -7.93
CA THR A 379 -3.53 29.93 -8.95
C THR A 379 -3.61 29.09 -10.21
N GLU A 380 -4.81 28.91 -10.73
CA GLU A 380 -5.04 28.20 -11.97
C GLU A 380 -4.38 28.88 -13.19
N ASN A 381 -3.82 28.06 -14.08
CA ASN A 381 -3.27 28.50 -15.35
C ASN A 381 -3.93 27.71 -16.50
N GLY A 382 -4.96 28.28 -17.06
CA GLY A 382 -5.77 27.70 -18.14
C GLY A 382 -7.23 28.15 -18.08
N LYS A 383 -7.86 28.28 -19.23
CA LYS A 383 -9.27 28.78 -19.30
C LYS A 383 -10.32 27.76 -18.83
N ASP A 384 -9.98 26.47 -18.90
CA ASP A 384 -10.91 25.38 -18.63
C ASP A 384 -10.44 24.54 -17.42
N PHE A 385 -9.68 25.18 -16.51
CA PHE A 385 -9.17 24.50 -15.33
C PHE A 385 -10.31 24.08 -14.39
N LYS A 386 -10.23 22.86 -13.88
CA LYS A 386 -11.18 22.33 -12.89
C LYS A 386 -10.42 21.89 -11.65
N TYR A 387 -10.76 22.46 -10.50
CA TYR A 387 -10.28 21.97 -9.21
C TYR A 387 -10.82 20.57 -8.94
N ASN A 388 -10.06 19.80 -8.17
CA ASN A 388 -10.46 18.49 -7.67
C ASN A 388 -11.54 18.63 -6.58
N ALA A 389 -12.39 17.60 -6.43
CA ALA A 389 -13.38 17.53 -5.38
C ALA A 389 -13.61 16.11 -4.87
N GLY A 390 -13.55 15.92 -3.57
CA GLY A 390 -13.68 14.61 -2.94
C GLY A 390 -12.60 13.61 -3.36
N GLN A 391 -11.45 14.09 -3.80
CA GLN A 391 -10.37 13.36 -4.46
C GLN A 391 -9.69 12.32 -3.57
N HIS A 392 -9.01 11.35 -4.22
CA HIS A 392 -8.26 10.27 -3.57
C HIS A 392 -6.88 10.07 -4.21
N ALA A 393 -5.98 9.51 -3.40
CA ALA A 393 -4.73 8.89 -3.80
C ALA A 393 -3.86 9.73 -4.74
N PRO A 394 -3.44 10.97 -4.39
CA PRO A 394 -2.43 11.68 -5.12
C PRO A 394 -1.13 10.86 -5.19
N MET A 395 -0.41 10.99 -6.31
CA MET A 395 0.86 10.35 -6.57
C MET A 395 1.79 11.35 -7.26
N ILE A 396 3.04 11.44 -6.85
CA ILE A 396 4.07 12.19 -7.56
C ILE A 396 4.51 11.41 -8.78
N LEU A 397 4.56 12.09 -9.92
CA LEU A 397 5.04 11.51 -11.18
C LEU A 397 6.53 11.79 -11.37
N PRO A 398 7.24 10.94 -12.15
CA PRO A 398 8.55 11.31 -12.65
C PRO A 398 8.50 12.65 -13.40
N ASP A 399 9.60 13.41 -13.41
CA ASP A 399 9.68 14.68 -14.14
C ASP A 399 9.29 14.50 -15.62
N GLN A 400 8.27 15.23 -16.04
CA GLN A 400 7.68 15.12 -17.39
C GLN A 400 8.08 16.29 -18.32
N ASP A 401 8.74 17.34 -17.82
CA ASP A 401 9.05 18.54 -18.61
C ASP A 401 10.49 19.07 -18.45
N ASN A 402 11.34 18.36 -17.70
CA ASN A 402 12.71 18.73 -17.38
C ASN A 402 12.84 20.12 -16.73
N ASN A 403 11.88 20.48 -15.87
CA ASN A 403 11.84 21.75 -15.15
C ASN A 403 11.79 21.52 -13.64
N SER A 404 12.89 21.77 -12.95
CA SER A 404 13.00 21.62 -11.51
C SER A 404 12.09 22.53 -10.67
N ASP A 405 11.46 23.55 -11.27
CA ASP A 405 10.49 24.42 -10.60
C ASP A 405 9.06 23.79 -10.62
N THR A 406 8.87 22.65 -11.30
CA THR A 406 7.56 22.01 -11.45
C THR A 406 7.50 20.64 -10.79
N LEU A 407 6.32 20.30 -10.30
CA LEU A 407 5.95 19.01 -9.76
C LEU A 407 4.67 18.53 -10.45
N ASP A 408 4.69 17.32 -10.99
CA ASP A 408 3.50 16.69 -11.53
C ASP A 408 2.89 15.73 -10.51
N ILE A 409 1.60 15.88 -10.24
CA ILE A 409 0.81 14.96 -9.43
C ILE A 409 -0.31 14.34 -10.26
N LEU A 410 -0.53 13.05 -10.06
CA LEU A 410 -1.66 12.30 -10.62
C LEU A 410 -2.58 11.91 -9.45
N LEU A 411 -3.89 12.10 -9.60
CA LEU A 411 -4.85 11.71 -8.57
C LEU A 411 -6.17 11.23 -9.22
N PHE A 412 -7.00 10.59 -8.41
CA PHE A 412 -8.38 10.28 -8.77
C PHE A 412 -9.30 11.35 -8.19
N ASP A 413 -9.86 12.18 -9.07
CA ASP A 413 -10.84 13.20 -8.74
C ASP A 413 -12.24 12.56 -8.80
N ASN A 414 -12.82 12.31 -7.63
CA ASN A 414 -14.16 11.76 -7.54
C ASN A 414 -15.22 12.72 -8.09
N ASN A 415 -14.87 14.01 -8.23
CA ASN A 415 -15.79 15.07 -8.61
C ASN A 415 -17.07 15.05 -7.74
N ASN A 416 -16.87 14.89 -6.44
CA ASN A 416 -17.93 14.85 -5.44
C ASN A 416 -17.69 15.95 -4.41
N VAL A 417 -18.17 17.15 -4.70
CA VAL A 417 -17.95 18.36 -3.89
C VAL A 417 -18.57 18.21 -2.50
N ILE A 418 -17.76 18.34 -1.48
CA ILE A 418 -18.18 18.32 -0.08
C ILE A 418 -18.21 19.76 0.47
N SER A 419 -17.07 20.43 0.58
CA SER A 419 -16.95 21.76 1.15
C SER A 419 -16.83 22.86 0.11
N ARG A 420 -15.98 22.68 -0.91
CA ARG A 420 -15.59 23.72 -1.87
C ARG A 420 -15.61 23.22 -3.30
N GLY A 421 -16.04 24.08 -4.22
CA GLY A 421 -15.97 23.79 -5.63
C GLY A 421 -17.29 23.89 -6.37
N ASN A 422 -17.28 23.52 -7.64
CA ASN A 422 -18.42 23.68 -8.53
C ASN A 422 -19.51 22.61 -8.29
N LYS A 423 -20.44 22.87 -7.40
CA LYS A 423 -21.57 21.99 -7.08
C LYS A 423 -22.44 21.65 -8.30
N THR A 424 -22.45 22.47 -9.36
CA THR A 424 -23.21 22.21 -10.58
C THR A 424 -22.61 21.09 -11.43
N GLU A 425 -21.28 20.95 -11.42
CA GLU A 425 -20.56 19.89 -12.14
C GLU A 425 -20.34 18.65 -11.27
N SER A 426 -20.58 18.75 -9.98
CA SER A 426 -20.41 17.67 -9.01
C SER A 426 -21.25 16.45 -9.37
N GLN A 427 -20.69 15.26 -9.12
CA GLN A 427 -21.33 13.96 -9.27
C GLN A 427 -21.77 13.58 -10.70
N LYS A 428 -21.30 14.27 -11.73
CA LYS A 428 -21.59 13.92 -13.12
C LYS A 428 -20.68 12.80 -13.65
N TYR A 429 -19.44 12.78 -13.19
CA TYR A 429 -18.39 11.85 -13.59
C TYR A 429 -17.31 11.83 -12.50
N SER A 430 -16.46 10.81 -12.51
CA SER A 430 -15.12 10.85 -11.87
C SER A 430 -14.04 10.79 -12.94
N ARG A 431 -12.83 11.23 -12.59
CA ARG A 431 -11.71 11.26 -13.53
C ARG A 431 -10.35 11.03 -12.83
N ALA A 432 -9.43 10.38 -13.52
CA ALA A 432 -8.02 10.54 -13.22
C ALA A 432 -7.54 11.85 -13.83
N VAL A 433 -6.78 12.63 -13.08
CA VAL A 433 -6.27 13.92 -13.55
C VAL A 433 -4.82 14.12 -13.14
N GLN A 434 -4.01 14.61 -14.07
CA GLN A 434 -2.63 15.03 -13.84
C GLN A 434 -2.58 16.55 -13.80
N TYR A 435 -2.15 17.08 -12.65
CA TYR A 435 -1.85 18.49 -12.46
C TYR A 435 -0.35 18.71 -12.49
N ARG A 436 0.07 19.76 -13.21
CA ARG A 436 1.42 20.29 -13.12
C ARG A 436 1.42 21.55 -12.28
N ILE A 437 2.14 21.50 -11.18
CA ILE A 437 2.27 22.58 -10.21
C ILE A 437 3.64 23.24 -10.41
N ASN A 438 3.66 24.55 -10.65
CA ASN A 438 4.89 25.31 -10.56
C ASN A 438 5.01 25.87 -9.13
N GLU A 439 5.87 25.27 -8.33
CA GLU A 439 6.02 25.60 -6.90
C GLU A 439 6.61 26.99 -6.68
N LYS A 440 7.40 27.51 -7.61
CA LYS A 440 8.01 28.83 -7.54
C LYS A 440 7.02 29.96 -7.81
N THR A 441 6.18 29.80 -8.83
CA THR A 441 5.15 30.80 -9.19
C THR A 441 3.83 30.55 -8.48
N ARG A 442 3.67 29.39 -7.83
CA ARG A 442 2.42 28.91 -7.21
C ARG A 442 1.25 28.87 -8.18
N THR A 443 1.51 28.34 -9.36
CA THR A 443 0.49 28.14 -10.37
C THR A 443 0.29 26.64 -10.65
N VAL A 444 -0.93 26.27 -11.06
CA VAL A 444 -1.28 24.90 -11.40
C VAL A 444 -1.99 24.88 -12.75
N LYS A 445 -1.72 23.84 -13.55
CA LYS A 445 -2.46 23.55 -14.78
C LYS A 445 -2.82 22.08 -14.87
N GLU A 446 -3.96 21.77 -15.43
CA GLU A 446 -4.30 20.43 -15.87
C GLU A 446 -3.51 20.11 -17.16
N VAL A 447 -2.82 18.96 -17.17
CA VAL A 447 -2.01 18.54 -18.35
C VAL A 447 -2.55 17.27 -18.99
N TRP A 448 -3.32 16.47 -18.26
CA TRP A 448 -3.96 15.26 -18.77
C TRP A 448 -5.13 14.87 -17.87
N SER A 449 -6.17 14.30 -18.46
CA SER A 449 -7.26 13.67 -17.71
C SER A 449 -7.96 12.57 -18.50
N TYR A 450 -8.62 11.65 -17.77
CA TYR A 450 -9.44 10.57 -18.31
C TYR A 450 -10.61 10.28 -17.37
N GLY A 451 -11.80 10.06 -17.93
CA GLY A 451 -12.98 9.59 -17.21
C GLY A 451 -14.21 10.47 -17.41
N GLU A 452 -14.07 11.76 -17.68
CA GLU A 452 -15.21 12.68 -17.86
C GLU A 452 -16.22 12.19 -18.90
N SER A 453 -15.73 11.73 -20.06
CA SER A 453 -16.57 11.21 -21.16
C SER A 453 -17.29 9.90 -20.83
N ARG A 454 -16.87 9.21 -19.75
CA ARG A 454 -17.53 7.99 -19.25
C ARG A 454 -18.79 8.31 -18.44
N GLY A 455 -18.94 9.54 -17.97
CA GLY A 455 -20.11 9.97 -17.19
C GLY A 455 -20.36 9.11 -15.95
N LYS A 456 -21.63 8.79 -15.73
CA LYS A 456 -22.06 8.00 -14.56
C LYS A 456 -21.56 6.56 -14.54
N ASP A 457 -21.26 5.97 -15.68
CA ASP A 457 -20.73 4.59 -15.77
C ASP A 457 -19.32 4.45 -15.22
N PHE A 458 -18.68 5.58 -14.84
CA PHE A 458 -17.37 5.64 -14.22
C PHE A 458 -17.34 6.54 -12.98
N PHE A 459 -18.51 6.95 -12.50
CA PHE A 459 -18.61 7.81 -11.34
C PHE A 459 -18.51 6.99 -10.04
N SER A 460 -17.45 7.20 -9.30
CA SER A 460 -17.25 6.69 -7.94
C SER A 460 -17.41 7.82 -6.95
N SER A 461 -18.42 7.78 -6.11
CA SER A 461 -18.68 8.83 -5.12
C SER A 461 -17.65 8.90 -3.99
N ILE A 462 -16.97 7.79 -3.78
CA ILE A 462 -15.90 7.58 -2.79
C ILE A 462 -14.83 6.70 -3.42
N VAL A 463 -13.67 6.65 -2.84
CA VAL A 463 -12.52 5.79 -3.17
C VAL A 463 -12.09 5.80 -4.64
N GLY A 464 -10.96 5.25 -4.90
CA GLY A 464 -10.32 5.14 -6.21
C GLY A 464 -8.87 5.62 -6.19
N ASN A 465 -8.14 5.27 -7.23
CA ASN A 465 -6.78 5.75 -7.43
C ASN A 465 -6.43 5.83 -8.91
N ALA A 466 -5.34 6.53 -9.21
CA ALA A 466 -4.71 6.52 -10.51
C ALA A 466 -3.20 6.29 -10.31
N VAL A 467 -2.64 5.31 -11.02
CA VAL A 467 -1.24 4.89 -10.87
C VAL A 467 -0.54 5.01 -12.22
N TYR A 468 0.59 5.72 -12.22
CA TYR A 468 1.48 5.80 -13.38
C TYR A 468 2.23 4.48 -13.56
N GLN A 469 2.25 3.96 -14.78
CA GLN A 469 2.92 2.71 -15.14
C GLN A 469 4.29 3.03 -15.74
N ASN A 470 5.36 2.61 -15.06
CA ASN A 470 6.72 3.06 -15.36
C ASN A 470 7.25 2.58 -16.72
N SER A 471 6.89 1.37 -17.16
CA SER A 471 7.43 0.79 -18.40
C SER A 471 6.71 1.31 -19.64
N THR A 472 5.40 1.51 -19.56
CA THR A 472 4.56 1.92 -20.68
C THR A 472 4.26 3.42 -20.69
N GLY A 473 4.35 4.09 -19.54
CA GLY A 473 3.86 5.44 -19.32
C GLY A 473 2.33 5.52 -19.20
N ASN A 474 1.61 4.42 -19.25
CA ASN A 474 0.15 4.34 -19.11
C ASN A 474 -0.32 4.80 -17.73
N ARG A 475 -1.64 4.92 -17.55
CA ARG A 475 -2.28 5.14 -16.25
C ARG A 475 -3.25 3.99 -15.98
N LEU A 476 -3.05 3.32 -14.83
CA LEU A 476 -4.02 2.38 -14.27
C LEU A 476 -4.94 3.14 -13.33
N ILE A 477 -6.25 3.11 -13.59
CA ILE A 477 -7.24 3.94 -12.91
C ILE A 477 -8.28 3.02 -12.29
N THR A 478 -8.56 3.21 -11.01
CA THR A 478 -9.61 2.49 -10.28
C THR A 478 -10.75 3.45 -9.99
N SER A 479 -11.93 3.18 -10.54
CA SER A 479 -13.19 3.72 -10.09
C SER A 479 -13.82 2.70 -9.14
N GLY A 480 -13.67 2.92 -7.84
CA GLY A 480 -13.76 1.84 -6.86
C GLY A 480 -15.16 1.58 -6.30
N TYR A 481 -16.11 2.50 -6.47
CA TYR A 481 -17.48 2.38 -5.97
C TYR A 481 -18.48 3.06 -6.91
N ILE A 482 -18.94 2.32 -7.89
CA ILE A 482 -19.91 2.76 -8.87
C ILE A 482 -21.27 2.16 -8.49
N LEU A 483 -22.25 3.01 -8.16
CA LEU A 483 -23.60 2.58 -7.87
C LEU A 483 -24.41 2.51 -9.17
N GLY A 484 -24.89 1.32 -9.48
CA GLY A 484 -25.81 1.07 -10.57
C GLY A 484 -27.27 1.16 -10.14
N GLU A 485 -28.16 0.69 -11.02
CA GLU A 485 -29.58 0.57 -10.71
C GLU A 485 -29.82 -0.42 -9.55
N ASN A 486 -30.80 -0.12 -8.70
CA ASN A 486 -31.17 -0.93 -7.53
C ASN A 486 -30.05 -1.10 -6.47
N ASP A 487 -29.20 -0.08 -6.29
CA ASP A 487 -28.10 -0.06 -5.32
C ASP A 487 -27.09 -1.21 -5.50
N SER A 488 -27.01 -1.78 -6.70
CA SER A 488 -25.95 -2.72 -7.04
C SER A 488 -24.63 -1.96 -7.18
N ALA A 489 -23.59 -2.41 -6.48
CA ALA A 489 -22.27 -1.82 -6.60
C ALA A 489 -21.40 -2.59 -7.61
N GLU A 490 -20.59 -1.86 -8.36
CA GLU A 490 -19.50 -2.40 -9.17
C GLU A 490 -18.26 -1.53 -9.03
N SER A 491 -17.11 -2.08 -9.42
CA SER A 491 -15.86 -1.33 -9.54
C SER A 491 -15.24 -1.59 -10.90
N ARG A 492 -14.46 -0.63 -11.38
CA ARG A 492 -13.72 -0.75 -12.64
C ARG A 492 -12.25 -0.40 -12.45
N VAL A 493 -11.39 -1.25 -12.95
CA VAL A 493 -9.95 -0.98 -13.06
C VAL A 493 -9.62 -0.88 -14.54
N VAL A 494 -9.18 0.31 -14.97
CA VAL A 494 -8.97 0.63 -16.38
C VAL A 494 -7.55 1.10 -16.60
N GLU A 495 -6.83 0.51 -17.55
CA GLU A 495 -5.54 1.02 -17.99
C GLU A 495 -5.70 1.74 -19.34
N VAL A 496 -5.18 2.96 -19.41
CA VAL A 496 -5.24 3.79 -20.61
C VAL A 496 -3.86 4.25 -21.05
N THR A 497 -3.69 4.46 -22.36
CA THR A 497 -2.46 5.00 -22.91
C THR A 497 -2.22 6.44 -22.45
N ASN A 498 -0.94 6.86 -22.44
CA ASN A 498 -0.57 8.19 -21.96
C ASN A 498 -0.73 9.32 -22.99
N ASP A 499 -1.13 8.98 -24.22
CA ASP A 499 -1.39 9.96 -25.26
C ASP A 499 -2.70 10.74 -25.01
N SER A 500 -2.92 11.77 -25.82
CA SER A 500 -4.12 12.63 -25.72
C SER A 500 -5.45 11.90 -25.99
N ASN A 501 -5.42 10.70 -26.60
CA ASN A 501 -6.60 9.90 -26.86
C ASN A 501 -6.96 9.03 -25.67
N ALA A 502 -6.02 8.76 -24.77
CA ALA A 502 -6.20 7.92 -23.58
C ALA A 502 -6.96 6.63 -23.89
N ASN A 503 -6.44 5.85 -24.87
CA ASN A 503 -7.12 4.65 -25.33
C ASN A 503 -7.10 3.57 -24.25
N VAL A 504 -8.26 2.98 -23.95
CA VAL A 504 -8.34 1.84 -23.05
C VAL A 504 -7.58 0.64 -23.63
N VAL A 505 -6.61 0.12 -22.90
CA VAL A 505 -5.84 -1.09 -23.23
C VAL A 505 -6.18 -2.27 -22.34
N PHE A 506 -6.67 -2.01 -21.13
CA PHE A 506 -7.21 -3.01 -20.21
C PHE A 506 -8.42 -2.45 -19.48
N GLU A 507 -9.45 -3.29 -19.27
CA GLU A 507 -10.58 -2.96 -18.39
C GLU A 507 -11.04 -4.23 -17.69
N LEU A 508 -11.03 -4.18 -16.37
CA LEU A 508 -11.53 -5.19 -15.46
C LEU A 508 -12.77 -4.64 -14.75
N LYS A 509 -13.87 -5.38 -14.84
CA LYS A 509 -15.10 -5.13 -14.09
C LYS A 509 -15.14 -6.06 -12.89
N ILE A 510 -15.43 -5.52 -11.72
CA ILE A 510 -15.51 -6.25 -10.45
C ILE A 510 -16.92 -6.10 -9.90
N THR A 511 -17.54 -7.23 -9.56
CA THR A 511 -18.92 -7.30 -9.06
C THR A 511 -19.03 -8.31 -7.92
N GLY A 512 -20.23 -8.54 -7.41
CA GLY A 512 -20.47 -9.48 -6.31
C GLY A 512 -20.38 -8.82 -4.94
N PHE A 513 -20.46 -7.49 -4.88
CA PHE A 513 -20.58 -6.78 -3.61
C PHE A 513 -21.93 -7.09 -2.98
N GLU A 514 -21.92 -7.46 -1.71
CA GLU A 514 -23.15 -7.67 -0.95
C GLU A 514 -23.91 -6.34 -0.82
N GLN A 515 -25.21 -6.35 -1.11
CA GLN A 515 -26.04 -5.14 -1.03
C GLN A 515 -26.05 -4.58 0.39
N GLY A 516 -25.79 -3.28 0.51
CA GLY A 516 -25.66 -2.60 1.81
C GLY A 516 -24.37 -2.87 2.57
N SER A 517 -23.44 -3.64 2.00
CA SER A 517 -22.10 -3.76 2.54
C SER A 517 -21.27 -2.51 2.22
N HIS A 518 -20.29 -2.22 3.07
CA HIS A 518 -19.29 -1.17 2.81
C HIS A 518 -18.12 -1.67 1.96
N ARG A 519 -18.24 -2.86 1.35
CA ARG A 519 -17.20 -3.42 0.47
C ARG A 519 -17.08 -2.63 -0.81
N GLN A 520 -15.86 -2.35 -1.20
CA GLN A 520 -15.49 -1.58 -2.38
C GLN A 520 -14.06 -1.93 -2.80
N VAL A 521 -13.67 -1.61 -4.02
CA VAL A 521 -12.26 -1.64 -4.42
C VAL A 521 -11.63 -0.31 -4.07
N TYR A 522 -10.82 -0.30 -3.01
CA TYR A 522 -10.21 0.93 -2.54
C TYR A 522 -9.14 1.43 -3.51
N ARG A 523 -8.21 0.54 -3.89
CA ARG A 523 -7.14 0.82 -4.86
C ARG A 523 -6.80 -0.42 -5.68
N ALA A 524 -6.17 -0.21 -6.82
CA ALA A 524 -5.51 -1.27 -7.59
C ALA A 524 -4.15 -0.79 -8.10
N TRP A 525 -3.23 -1.74 -8.31
CA TRP A 525 -1.89 -1.48 -8.84
C TRP A 525 -1.39 -2.70 -9.62
N ARG A 526 -0.36 -2.49 -10.48
CA ARG A 526 0.29 -3.58 -11.25
C ARG A 526 1.57 -4.02 -10.58
N GLY A 527 1.85 -5.32 -10.62
CA GLY A 527 3.10 -5.85 -10.12
C GLY A 527 3.32 -7.33 -10.36
N SER A 528 4.51 -7.79 -9.98
CA SER A 528 4.90 -9.19 -10.05
C SER A 528 4.62 -9.91 -8.73
N LEU A 529 4.24 -11.20 -8.81
CA LEU A 529 4.21 -12.09 -7.63
C LEU A 529 5.61 -12.42 -7.13
N TYR A 530 6.61 -12.35 -8.01
CA TYR A 530 8.02 -12.59 -7.70
C TYR A 530 8.82 -11.31 -7.94
N PRO A 531 8.83 -10.33 -7.03
CA PRO A 531 9.60 -9.10 -7.20
C PRO A 531 11.11 -9.39 -7.22
N ASP A 532 11.86 -8.55 -7.92
CA ASP A 532 13.28 -8.82 -8.19
C ASP A 532 14.16 -8.82 -6.94
N LEU A 533 13.83 -7.97 -5.96
CA LEU A 533 14.59 -7.83 -4.72
C LEU A 533 14.15 -8.82 -3.62
N TRP A 534 13.14 -9.65 -3.90
CA TRP A 534 12.63 -10.57 -2.90
C TRP A 534 13.43 -11.87 -2.89
N GLU A 535 13.98 -12.22 -1.74
CA GLU A 535 14.57 -13.52 -1.45
C GLU A 535 13.76 -14.22 -0.35
N PHE A 536 13.29 -15.41 -0.63
CA PHE A 536 12.65 -16.23 0.38
C PHE A 536 13.72 -17.00 1.19
N LYS A 537 13.58 -16.94 2.52
CA LYS A 537 14.35 -17.78 3.48
C LYS A 537 13.40 -18.20 4.59
N LEU A 538 13.42 -19.50 4.90
CA LEU A 538 12.58 -20.03 5.98
C LEU A 538 13.14 -19.64 7.35
N ASP A 539 14.46 -19.75 7.52
CA ASP A 539 15.19 -19.30 8.72
C ASP A 539 15.69 -17.86 8.50
N TYR A 540 15.66 -17.02 9.54
CA TYR A 540 16.28 -15.69 9.57
C TYR A 540 17.69 -15.76 10.13
#